data_99d555f3d1fafef42324bc2cdb8c3bf9
#
_entry.id   99d555f3d1fafef42324bc2cdb8c3bf9
#
_cell.length_a   1.000
_cell.length_b   1.000
_cell.length_c   1.000
_cell.angle_alpha   90.00
_cell.angle_beta   90.00
_cell.angle_gamma   90.00
#
_symmetry.space_group_name_H-M   'P 1'
#
loop_
_entity.id
_entity.type
_entity.pdbx_description
1 polymer ?
#
loop_
_entity_poly.entity_id
_entity_poly.type
_entity_poly.pdbx_seq_one_letter_code
_entity_poly.pdbx_strand_id
1 'polypeptide(L)'
;MKEWPLEVLIEAVLFTSGRSMKIEELAEELGYPVDEVTLSVSQLQQTVKRRRNSALQLVEVGGRFAFEVKPSIANHLPSTTKAEIPPKLLKAAALIAYHQPMPQSRLVELLGQKAYDHIRELAQSGLINRRKAGN
;
A
#
# COMPACT_ATOMS: atom_id res chain seq x y z
N MET A 1 5.89 24.00 23.27
CA MET A 1 6.10 23.35 21.98
C MET A 1 4.81 23.32 21.20
N LYS A 2 4.89 23.74 19.96
CA LYS A 2 3.68 23.78 19.13
C LYS A 2 3.38 22.38 18.60
N GLU A 3 2.20 21.90 18.90
CA GLU A 3 1.77 20.58 18.42
C GLU A 3 1.00 20.72 17.12
N TRP A 4 1.19 19.73 16.25
CA TRP A 4 0.41 19.66 15.03
C TRP A 4 -0.98 19.10 15.34
N PRO A 5 -2.03 19.54 14.62
CA PRO A 5 -3.33 18.90 14.76
C PRO A 5 -3.25 17.40 14.47
N LEU A 6 -4.04 16.62 15.20
CA LEU A 6 -4.05 15.17 15.04
C LEU A 6 -4.40 14.76 13.60
N GLU A 7 -5.31 15.49 12.97
CA GLU A 7 -5.67 15.28 11.57
C GLU A 7 -4.44 15.31 10.65
N VAL A 8 -3.53 16.27 10.88
CA VAL A 8 -2.31 16.42 10.09
C VAL A 8 -1.35 15.27 10.35
N LEU A 9 -1.24 14.84 11.61
CA LEU A 9 -0.38 13.71 11.96
C LEU A 9 -0.88 12.41 11.35
N ILE A 10 -2.19 12.21 11.31
CA ILE A 10 -2.79 11.03 10.67
C ILE A 10 -2.49 11.05 9.17
N GLU A 11 -2.63 12.19 8.54
CA GLU A 11 -2.30 12.33 7.11
C GLU A 11 -0.86 11.94 6.84
N ALA A 12 0.06 12.42 7.68
CA ALA A 12 1.49 12.12 7.54
C ALA A 12 1.77 10.62 7.70
N VAL A 13 1.17 9.98 8.69
CA VAL A 13 1.38 8.54 8.93
C VAL A 13 0.84 7.71 7.77
N LEU A 14 -0.35 8.03 7.29
CA LEU A 14 -0.94 7.31 6.16
C LEU A 14 -0.10 7.48 4.89
N PHE A 15 0.43 8.66 4.67
CA PHE A 15 1.29 8.93 3.52
C PHE A 15 2.61 8.17 3.61
N THR A 16 3.27 8.26 4.76
CA THR A 16 4.60 7.66 4.92
C THR A 16 4.57 6.14 5.03
N SER A 17 3.48 5.58 5.56
CA SER A 17 3.35 4.13 5.67
C SER A 17 3.15 3.45 4.31
N GLY A 18 2.53 4.16 3.37
CA GLY A 18 2.27 3.61 2.03
C GLY A 18 1.32 2.42 2.03
N ARG A 19 0.57 2.21 3.12
CA ARG A 19 -0.36 1.10 3.25
C ARG A 19 -1.62 1.54 4.00
N SER A 20 -2.67 0.74 3.89
CA SER A 20 -3.89 1.00 4.65
C SER A 20 -3.67 0.70 6.12
N MET A 21 -4.33 1.49 6.98
CA MET A 21 -4.21 1.33 8.43
C MET A 21 -5.57 1.40 9.10
N LYS A 22 -5.72 0.63 10.17
CA LYS A 22 -6.91 0.66 11.02
C LYS A 22 -6.81 1.81 12.01
N ILE A 23 -7.97 2.22 12.54
CA ILE A 23 -8.02 3.26 13.60
C ILE A 23 -7.12 2.86 14.77
N GLU A 24 -7.17 1.60 15.20
CA GLU A 24 -6.38 1.11 16.32
C GLU A 24 -4.88 1.20 16.06
N GLU A 25 -4.47 0.92 14.84
CA GLU A 25 -3.06 1.05 14.45
C GLU A 25 -2.60 2.51 14.48
N LEU A 26 -3.44 3.41 13.99
CA LEU A 26 -3.14 4.84 14.02
C LEU A 26 -3.07 5.36 15.45
N ALA A 27 -3.99 4.91 16.30
CA ALA A 27 -4.02 5.32 17.70
C ALA A 27 -2.75 4.87 18.44
N GLU A 28 -2.33 3.64 18.20
CA GLU A 28 -1.11 3.11 18.80
C GLU A 28 0.13 3.85 18.29
N GLU A 29 0.21 4.06 16.98
CA GLU A 29 1.36 4.70 16.36
C GLU A 29 1.54 6.15 16.84
N LEU A 30 0.43 6.87 17.01
CA LEU A 30 0.45 8.28 17.37
C LEU A 30 0.32 8.53 18.88
N GLY A 31 -0.04 7.49 19.65
CA GLY A 31 -0.20 7.64 21.10
C GLY A 31 -1.43 8.44 21.50
N TYR A 32 -2.52 8.32 20.73
CA TYR A 32 -3.78 9.02 21.01
C TYR A 32 -4.90 8.01 21.25
N PRO A 33 -5.94 8.41 22.03
CA PRO A 33 -7.11 7.56 22.23
C PRO A 33 -7.84 7.25 20.93
N VAL A 34 -8.40 6.04 20.83
CA VAL A 34 -9.12 5.59 19.64
C VAL A 34 -10.26 6.52 19.24
N ASP A 35 -11.02 7.03 20.20
CA ASP A 35 -12.14 7.91 19.91
C ASP A 35 -11.69 9.24 19.30
N GLU A 36 -10.56 9.78 19.76
CA GLU A 36 -10.00 11.00 19.16
C GLU A 36 -9.51 10.74 17.75
N VAL A 37 -8.86 9.60 17.52
CA VAL A 37 -8.38 9.22 16.18
C VAL A 37 -9.57 9.02 15.24
N THR A 38 -10.62 8.36 15.71
CA THR A 38 -11.84 8.16 14.92
C THR A 38 -12.42 9.49 14.44
N LEU A 39 -12.55 10.44 15.34
CA LEU A 39 -13.07 11.77 15.00
C LEU A 39 -12.16 12.49 14.01
N SER A 40 -10.84 12.42 14.26
CA SER A 40 -9.87 13.11 13.41
C SER A 40 -9.78 12.49 12.01
N VAL A 41 -9.92 11.17 11.88
CA VAL A 41 -9.97 10.52 10.57
C VAL A 41 -11.20 10.98 9.80
N SER A 42 -12.34 11.08 10.47
CA SER A 42 -13.57 11.59 9.86
C SER A 42 -13.39 13.02 9.36
N GLN A 43 -12.73 13.86 10.16
CA GLN A 43 -12.41 15.24 9.76
C GLN A 43 -11.44 15.27 8.58
N LEU A 44 -10.44 14.39 8.59
CA LEU A 44 -9.48 14.30 7.49
C LEU A 44 -10.17 13.88 6.19
N GLN A 45 -11.10 12.95 6.25
CA GLN A 45 -11.88 12.55 5.08
C GLN A 45 -12.60 13.75 4.47
N GLN A 46 -13.22 14.58 5.31
CA GLN A 46 -13.91 15.78 4.84
C GLN A 46 -12.93 16.81 4.28
N THR A 47 -11.80 17.02 4.94
CA THR A 47 -10.79 17.97 4.49
C THR A 47 -10.26 17.57 3.11
N VAL A 48 -9.91 16.30 2.95
CA VAL A 48 -9.37 15.78 1.68
C VAL A 48 -10.42 15.88 0.57
N LYS A 49 -11.67 15.56 0.88
CA LYS A 49 -12.77 15.63 -0.08
C LYS A 49 -12.99 17.07 -0.59
N ARG A 50 -12.75 18.06 0.25
CA ARG A 50 -12.93 19.46 -0.11
C ARG A 50 -11.75 20.07 -0.86
N ARG A 51 -10.62 19.38 -0.91
CA ARG A 51 -9.45 19.87 -1.63
C ARG A 51 -9.73 19.91 -3.12
N ARG A 52 -9.50 21.06 -3.73
CA ARG A 52 -9.63 21.22 -5.18
C ARG A 52 -8.26 20.98 -5.81
N ASN A 53 -8.27 20.50 -7.03
CA ASN A 53 -7.04 20.27 -7.80
C ASN A 53 -6.07 19.32 -7.08
N SER A 54 -6.63 18.37 -6.34
CA SER A 54 -5.85 17.35 -5.65
C SER A 54 -6.05 16.02 -6.34
N ALA A 55 -4.96 15.28 -6.49
CA ALA A 55 -4.99 13.95 -7.10
C ALA A 55 -5.42 12.86 -6.14
N LEU A 56 -5.46 13.15 -4.83
CA LEU A 56 -5.64 12.13 -3.80
C LEU A 56 -7.02 12.13 -3.19
N GLN A 57 -7.45 10.95 -2.77
CA GLN A 57 -8.65 10.77 -1.95
C GLN A 57 -8.31 9.83 -0.79
N LEU A 58 -9.05 9.96 0.30
CA LEU A 58 -8.91 9.07 1.45
C LEU A 58 -10.05 8.06 1.43
N VAL A 59 -9.71 6.79 1.29
CA VAL A 59 -10.70 5.71 1.18
C VAL A 59 -10.70 4.83 2.40
N GLU A 60 -11.85 4.23 2.67
CA GLU A 60 -12.02 3.24 3.72
C GLU A 60 -12.52 1.94 3.11
N VAL A 61 -11.80 0.84 3.36
CA VAL A 61 -12.21 -0.50 2.93
C VAL A 61 -11.96 -1.45 4.09
N GLY A 62 -13.02 -2.09 4.55
CA GLY A 62 -12.90 -3.06 5.64
C GLY A 62 -12.35 -2.48 6.94
N GLY A 63 -12.69 -1.23 7.24
CA GLY A 63 -12.21 -0.54 8.43
C GLY A 63 -10.78 -0.05 8.35
N ARG A 64 -10.17 -0.13 7.18
CA ARG A 64 -8.81 0.35 6.94
C ARG A 64 -8.84 1.59 6.06
N PHE A 65 -7.98 2.54 6.37
CA PHE A 65 -7.91 3.82 5.67
C PHE A 65 -6.61 3.93 4.89
N ALA A 66 -6.69 4.49 3.69
CA ALA A 66 -5.52 4.70 2.84
C ALA A 66 -5.76 5.86 1.89
N PHE A 67 -4.68 6.51 1.50
CA PHE A 67 -4.73 7.47 0.41
C PHE A 67 -4.61 6.74 -0.92
N GLU A 68 -5.42 7.16 -1.87
CA GLU A 68 -5.37 6.63 -3.24
C GLU A 68 -5.48 7.78 -4.22
N VAL A 69 -5.00 7.55 -5.43
CA VAL A 69 -5.21 8.49 -6.53
C VAL A 69 -6.67 8.40 -6.95
N LYS A 70 -7.31 9.56 -7.12
CA LYS A 70 -8.71 9.60 -7.57
C LYS A 70 -8.85 8.84 -8.89
N PRO A 71 -9.91 8.02 -9.06
CA PRO A 71 -10.09 7.27 -10.32
C PRO A 71 -10.09 8.15 -11.56
N SER A 72 -10.69 9.35 -11.45
CA SER A 72 -10.72 10.29 -12.56
C SER A 72 -9.32 10.75 -13.00
N ILE A 73 -8.39 10.81 -12.04
CA ILE A 73 -6.99 11.17 -12.32
C ILE A 73 -6.21 9.95 -12.79
N ALA A 74 -6.42 8.81 -12.13
CA ALA A 74 -5.71 7.57 -12.46
C ALA A 74 -5.87 7.18 -13.93
N ASN A 75 -7.05 7.43 -14.51
CA ASN A 75 -7.33 7.12 -15.90
C ASN A 75 -6.51 7.95 -16.88
N HIS A 76 -5.96 9.07 -16.43
CA HIS A 76 -5.12 9.94 -17.24
C HIS A 76 -3.63 9.67 -17.07
N LEU A 77 -3.25 8.80 -16.15
CA LEU A 77 -1.85 8.49 -15.90
C LEU A 77 -1.33 7.51 -16.94
N PRO A 78 -0.04 7.63 -17.33
CA PRO A 78 0.58 6.65 -18.21
C PRO A 78 0.52 5.25 -17.60
N SER A 79 0.37 4.23 -18.43
CA SER A 79 0.33 2.85 -17.98
C SER A 79 1.59 2.45 -17.18
N THR A 80 2.71 3.11 -17.46
CA THR A 80 3.97 2.86 -16.75
C THR A 80 3.94 3.26 -15.29
N THR A 81 2.99 4.12 -14.88
CA THR A 81 2.85 4.54 -13.49
C THR A 81 1.91 3.63 -12.71
N LYS A 82 1.18 2.76 -13.40
CA LYS A 82 0.25 1.82 -12.78
C LYS A 82 0.99 0.52 -12.52
N ALA A 83 0.88 0.03 -11.28
CA ALA A 83 1.48 -1.25 -10.92
C ALA A 83 0.56 -2.37 -11.39
N GLU A 84 0.45 -2.56 -12.70
CA GLU A 84 -0.32 -3.66 -13.26
C GLU A 84 0.56 -4.91 -13.33
N ILE A 85 0.04 -5.99 -12.80
CA ILE A 85 0.71 -7.29 -12.87
C ILE A 85 0.13 -8.03 -14.05
N PRO A 86 0.96 -8.39 -15.07
CA PRO A 86 0.47 -9.18 -16.19
C PRO A 86 -0.21 -10.47 -15.69
N PRO A 87 -1.31 -10.90 -16.32
CA PRO A 87 -2.04 -12.09 -15.85
C PRO A 87 -1.15 -13.33 -15.68
N LYS A 88 -0.16 -13.52 -16.52
CA LYS A 88 0.75 -14.67 -16.44
C LYS A 88 1.58 -14.67 -15.15
N LEU A 89 1.76 -13.49 -14.53
CA LEU A 89 2.57 -13.34 -13.32
C LEU A 89 1.72 -13.30 -12.04
N LEU A 90 0.39 -13.25 -12.15
CA LEU A 90 -0.47 -13.10 -10.98
C LEU A 90 -0.28 -14.20 -9.96
N LYS A 91 -0.16 -15.44 -10.40
CA LYS A 91 -0.01 -16.57 -9.47
C LYS A 91 1.30 -16.48 -8.69
N ALA A 92 2.39 -16.18 -9.37
CA ALA A 92 3.69 -16.01 -8.72
C ALA A 92 3.68 -14.84 -7.75
N ALA A 93 3.14 -13.70 -8.18
CA ALA A 93 3.05 -12.51 -7.35
C ALA A 93 2.20 -12.75 -6.10
N ALA A 94 1.06 -13.44 -6.25
CA ALA A 94 0.18 -13.75 -5.13
C ALA A 94 0.84 -14.69 -4.12
N LEU A 95 1.55 -15.70 -4.59
CA LEU A 95 2.26 -16.63 -3.72
C LEU A 95 3.36 -15.93 -2.94
N ILE A 96 4.13 -15.07 -3.60
CA ILE A 96 5.19 -14.31 -2.94
C ILE A 96 4.61 -13.37 -1.90
N ALA A 97 3.56 -12.63 -2.24
CA ALA A 97 2.92 -11.69 -1.32
C ALA A 97 2.38 -12.39 -0.07
N TYR A 98 1.80 -13.57 -0.26
CA TYR A 98 1.21 -14.33 0.85
C TYR A 98 2.26 -14.95 1.76
N HIS A 99 3.36 -15.45 1.19
CA HIS A 99 4.38 -16.21 1.93
C HIS A 99 5.67 -15.45 2.19
N GLN A 100 5.74 -14.17 1.91
CA GLN A 100 7.00 -13.41 2.02
C GLN A 100 7.55 -13.36 3.45
N PRO A 101 8.87 -13.40 3.63
CA PRO A 101 9.84 -13.67 2.58
C PRO A 101 9.78 -15.13 2.12
N MET A 102 9.87 -15.34 0.81
CA MET A 102 9.70 -16.66 0.23
C MET A 102 10.97 -17.12 -0.49
N PRO A 103 11.51 -18.30 -0.17
CA PRO A 103 12.66 -18.84 -0.91
C PRO A 103 12.28 -19.12 -2.36
N GLN A 104 13.18 -18.79 -3.29
CA GLN A 104 12.96 -19.06 -4.70
C GLN A 104 12.72 -20.53 -4.99
N SER A 105 13.44 -21.41 -4.30
CA SER A 105 13.28 -22.85 -4.46
C SER A 105 11.86 -23.31 -4.15
N ARG A 106 11.22 -22.68 -3.16
CA ARG A 106 9.86 -23.00 -2.79
C ARG A 106 8.88 -22.62 -3.89
N LEU A 107 9.10 -21.47 -4.51
CA LEU A 107 8.24 -21.04 -5.62
C LEU A 107 8.38 -21.96 -6.82
N VAL A 108 9.61 -22.44 -7.09
CA VAL A 108 9.86 -23.39 -8.17
C VAL A 108 9.13 -24.71 -7.91
N GLU A 109 9.09 -25.18 -6.67
CA GLU A 109 8.33 -26.36 -6.29
C GLU A 109 6.84 -26.21 -6.61
N LEU A 110 6.30 -25.03 -6.37
CA LEU A 110 4.87 -24.77 -6.55
C LEU A 110 4.47 -24.52 -8.00
N LEU A 111 5.31 -23.85 -8.76
CA LEU A 111 5.00 -23.39 -10.11
C LEU A 111 5.79 -24.09 -11.22
N GLY A 112 6.83 -24.82 -10.87
CA GLY A 112 7.69 -25.47 -11.85
C GLY A 112 8.75 -24.53 -12.42
N GLN A 113 9.35 -24.92 -13.52
CA GLN A 113 10.49 -24.21 -14.14
C GLN A 113 10.15 -22.78 -14.54
N LYS A 114 8.93 -22.51 -14.92
CA LYS A 114 8.51 -21.17 -15.32
C LYS A 114 8.62 -20.14 -14.19
N ALA A 115 8.75 -20.59 -12.95
CA ALA A 115 8.91 -19.71 -11.80
C ALA A 115 10.15 -18.83 -11.94
N TYR A 116 11.22 -19.34 -12.54
CA TYR A 116 12.46 -18.57 -12.74
C TYR A 116 12.20 -17.33 -13.61
N ASP A 117 11.47 -17.51 -14.70
CA ASP A 117 11.15 -16.41 -15.61
C ASP A 117 10.21 -15.43 -14.93
N HIS A 118 9.21 -15.92 -14.21
CA HIS A 118 8.24 -15.06 -13.52
C HIS A 118 8.92 -14.23 -12.43
N ILE A 119 9.83 -14.81 -11.66
CA ILE A 119 10.59 -14.10 -10.64
C ILE A 119 11.43 -12.99 -11.27
N ARG A 120 12.08 -13.30 -12.38
CA ARG A 120 12.91 -12.32 -13.11
C ARG A 120 12.08 -11.14 -13.57
N GLU A 121 10.94 -11.40 -14.21
CA GLU A 121 10.05 -10.33 -14.69
C GLU A 121 9.50 -9.48 -13.54
N LEU A 122 9.08 -10.10 -12.44
CA LEU A 122 8.57 -9.36 -11.29
C LEU A 122 9.66 -8.50 -10.64
N ALA A 123 10.89 -9.00 -10.59
CA ALA A 123 12.01 -8.24 -10.04
C ALA A 123 12.38 -7.07 -10.95
N GLN A 124 12.37 -7.28 -12.26
CA GLN A 124 12.68 -6.22 -13.23
C GLN A 124 11.64 -5.10 -13.20
N SER A 125 10.39 -5.44 -12.93
CA SER A 125 9.33 -4.43 -12.83
C SER A 125 9.27 -3.74 -11.47
N GLY A 126 10.11 -4.15 -10.52
CA GLY A 126 10.16 -3.55 -9.19
C GLY A 126 9.09 -4.02 -8.23
N LEU A 127 8.29 -5.02 -8.62
CA LEU A 127 7.21 -5.54 -7.78
C LEU A 127 7.71 -6.43 -6.66
N ILE A 128 8.88 -7.04 -6.83
CA ILE A 128 9.52 -7.85 -5.80
C ILE A 128 11.00 -7.50 -5.70
N ASN A 129 11.58 -7.78 -4.54
CA ASN A 129 13.02 -7.67 -4.32
C ASN A 129 13.60 -9.06 -4.18
N ARG A 130 14.71 -9.29 -4.87
CA ARG A 130 15.46 -10.53 -4.74
C ARG A 130 16.73 -10.25 -3.96
N ARG A 131 17.02 -11.10 -3.03
CA ARG A 131 18.30 -11.01 -2.33
C ARG A 131 18.78 -12.41 -2.01
N LYS A 132 20.09 -12.53 -1.96
CA LYS A 132 20.72 -13.77 -1.58
C LYS A 132 20.59 -13.94 -0.07
N ALA A 133 19.97 -15.03 0.37
CA ALA A 133 19.84 -15.33 1.78
C ALA A 133 20.84 -16.43 2.14
N GLY A 134 21.44 -16.30 3.29
CA GLY A 134 22.43 -17.25 3.74
C GLY A 134 23.78 -17.04 3.07
N ASN A 135 24.35 -18.09 2.58
CA ASN A 135 25.72 -18.07 2.03
C ASN A 135 25.83 -17.29 0.74
#